data_1d369a94db1a024e6d84ef8010098c99
#
_entry.id   1d369a94db1a024e6d84ef8010098c99
#
_cell.length_a   1.000
_cell.length_b   1.000
_cell.length_c   1.000
_cell.angle_alpha   90.00
_cell.angle_beta   90.00
_cell.angle_gamma   90.00
#
_symmetry.space_group_name_H-M   'P 1'
#
loop_
_entity.id
_entity.type
_entity.pdbx_description
1 polymer ?
#
loop_
_entity_poly.entity_id
_entity_poly.type
_entity_poly.pdbx_seq_one_letter_code
_entity_poly.pdbx_strand_id
1 'polypeptide(L)'
;MPEKFIYTRDDVLQMLDALLADGAIRWDELFAAPAGPCPFLVEWPDENLADWFGDGLLTPGDVLELGCGHGRNATYLADLGCAVDAIDLSAQAIERATRRAEQAGIAVSFRCCSIFDAELREGSYDLIYDSGCFHHLPPHRRLDYVELVARALKPGGNFGLVCFRPEGGSGYTDQQVYERASLGGGLGYSAERLRSLWDQPPFSVCTLRQMAKQDDRGPYYGQDFLWALLATKEPRG
;
A
#
# COMPACT_ATOMS: atom_id res chain seq x y z
N MET A 1 -32.29 12.58 -5.63
CA MET A 1 -31.53 11.69 -6.55
C MET A 1 -32.40 10.48 -6.81
N PRO A 2 -32.45 9.90 -8.04
CA PRO A 2 -33.21 8.67 -8.24
C PRO A 2 -32.66 7.59 -7.29
N GLU A 3 -33.60 6.85 -6.70
CA GLU A 3 -33.26 5.73 -5.81
C GLU A 3 -32.43 4.71 -6.58
N LYS A 4 -31.16 4.49 -6.16
CA LYS A 4 -30.24 3.57 -6.84
C LYS A 4 -30.48 2.18 -6.27
N PHE A 5 -31.13 1.31 -7.03
CA PHE A 5 -31.31 -0.09 -6.63
C PHE A 5 -29.98 -0.84 -6.72
N ILE A 6 -29.79 -1.77 -5.81
CA ILE A 6 -28.63 -2.69 -5.78
C ILE A 6 -28.99 -3.93 -6.61
N TYR A 7 -28.25 -4.18 -7.68
CA TYR A 7 -28.40 -5.35 -8.54
C TYR A 7 -27.14 -6.23 -8.61
N THR A 8 -25.97 -5.62 -8.33
CA THR A 8 -24.66 -6.26 -8.48
C THR A 8 -23.83 -6.08 -7.22
N ARG A 9 -22.74 -6.87 -7.11
CA ARG A 9 -21.70 -6.66 -6.09
C ARG A 9 -21.14 -5.26 -6.16
N ASP A 10 -20.89 -4.76 -7.38
CA ASP A 10 -20.33 -3.42 -7.59
C ASP A 10 -21.25 -2.31 -7.07
N ASP A 11 -22.59 -2.46 -7.20
CA ASP A 11 -23.54 -1.50 -6.63
C ASP A 11 -23.43 -1.44 -5.10
N VAL A 12 -23.21 -2.61 -4.44
CA VAL A 12 -22.98 -2.67 -2.99
C VAL A 12 -21.69 -1.96 -2.62
N LEU A 13 -20.61 -2.25 -3.34
CA LEU A 13 -19.30 -1.64 -3.08
C LEU A 13 -19.36 -0.12 -3.24
N GLN A 14 -19.95 0.37 -4.34
CA GLN A 14 -20.12 1.81 -4.58
C GLN A 14 -20.99 2.50 -3.50
N MET A 15 -22.04 1.82 -3.03
CA MET A 15 -22.87 2.34 -1.93
C MET A 15 -22.04 2.47 -0.63
N LEU A 16 -21.23 1.47 -0.31
CA LEU A 16 -20.40 1.47 0.89
C LEU A 16 -19.25 2.49 0.78
N ASP A 17 -18.65 2.64 -0.41
CA ASP A 17 -17.66 3.71 -0.67
C ASP A 17 -18.30 5.09 -0.47
N ALA A 18 -19.51 5.31 -1.02
CA ALA A 18 -20.21 6.58 -0.88
C ALA A 18 -20.55 6.93 0.58
N LEU A 19 -20.84 5.93 1.41
CA LEU A 19 -21.08 6.11 2.86
C LEU A 19 -19.83 6.65 3.57
N LEU A 20 -18.64 6.33 3.10
CA LEU A 20 -17.38 6.72 3.71
C LEU A 20 -16.72 7.95 3.05
N ALA A 21 -17.30 8.47 1.97
CA ALA A 21 -16.68 9.52 1.16
C ALA A 21 -16.40 10.82 1.94
N ASP A 22 -17.33 11.23 2.80
CA ASP A 22 -17.19 12.48 3.58
C ASP A 22 -16.10 12.37 4.67
N GLY A 23 -15.85 11.16 5.17
CA GLY A 23 -14.82 10.87 6.17
C GLY A 23 -13.49 10.42 5.57
N ALA A 24 -13.38 10.39 4.24
CA ALA A 24 -12.16 9.96 3.55
C ALA A 24 -11.04 11.01 3.65
N ILE A 25 -9.81 10.53 3.70
CA ILE A 25 -8.63 11.40 3.66
C ILE A 25 -8.55 12.04 2.28
N ARG A 26 -8.34 13.35 2.26
CA ARG A 26 -8.14 14.13 1.03
C ARG A 26 -6.66 14.13 0.67
N TRP A 27 -6.24 13.08 -0.01
CA TRP A 27 -4.84 12.86 -0.34
C TRP A 27 -4.22 13.99 -1.15
N ASP A 28 -4.94 14.55 -2.13
CA ASP A 28 -4.47 15.70 -2.90
C ASP A 28 -4.17 16.91 -2.02
N GLU A 29 -5.03 17.23 -1.06
CA GLU A 29 -4.81 18.34 -0.13
C GLU A 29 -3.59 18.08 0.77
N LEU A 30 -3.43 16.82 1.23
CA LEU A 30 -2.29 16.42 2.05
C LEU A 30 -0.97 16.54 1.27
N PHE A 31 -0.93 16.04 0.05
CA PHE A 31 0.26 16.13 -0.79
C PHE A 31 0.48 17.52 -1.41
N ALA A 32 -0.53 18.39 -1.51
CA ALA A 32 -0.38 19.78 -1.91
C ALA A 32 0.23 20.66 -0.81
N ALA A 33 0.01 20.30 0.47
CA ALA A 33 0.51 21.09 1.59
C ALA A 33 2.05 21.15 1.59
N PRO A 34 2.66 22.32 1.93
CA PRO A 34 4.09 22.38 2.21
C PRO A 34 4.40 21.42 3.36
N ALA A 35 5.61 20.85 3.36
CA ALA A 35 6.05 19.82 4.29
C ALA A 35 5.66 20.18 5.75
N GLY A 36 4.55 19.58 6.19
CA GLY A 36 4.05 19.67 7.56
C GLY A 36 4.61 18.49 8.38
N PRO A 37 4.27 18.38 9.67
CA PRO A 37 4.74 17.30 10.54
C PRO A 37 4.03 15.96 10.21
N CYS A 38 4.04 15.56 8.95
CA CYS A 38 3.49 14.29 8.51
C CYS A 38 4.60 13.23 8.52
N PRO A 39 4.58 12.24 9.43
CA PRO A 39 5.71 11.34 9.68
C PRO A 39 6.07 10.45 8.51
N PHE A 40 5.19 10.31 7.50
CA PHE A 40 5.46 9.51 6.30
C PHE A 40 5.88 10.35 5.07
N LEU A 41 5.85 11.68 5.15
CA LEU A 41 6.38 12.57 4.10
C LEU A 41 7.90 12.76 4.29
N VAL A 42 8.62 11.65 4.29
CA VAL A 42 10.08 11.60 4.41
C VAL A 42 10.72 11.21 3.09
N GLU A 43 11.99 11.59 2.92
CA GLU A 43 12.74 11.34 1.69
C GLU A 43 13.31 9.91 1.60
N TRP A 44 13.36 9.20 2.72
CA TRP A 44 14.04 7.91 2.88
C TRP A 44 13.13 6.73 2.55
N PRO A 45 13.65 5.67 1.88
CA PRO A 45 12.90 4.43 1.67
C PRO A 45 12.66 3.69 2.99
N ASP A 46 11.73 2.76 2.98
CA ASP A 46 11.42 1.91 4.12
C ASP A 46 12.60 1.00 4.47
N GLU A 47 12.90 0.88 5.77
CA GLU A 47 14.03 0.09 6.26
C GLU A 47 13.90 -1.40 5.91
N ASN A 48 12.68 -1.92 5.91
CA ASN A 48 12.41 -3.32 5.58
C ASN A 48 12.71 -3.65 4.11
N LEU A 49 12.59 -2.70 3.17
CA LEU A 49 13.04 -2.92 1.80
C LEU A 49 14.55 -3.12 1.74
N ALA A 50 15.31 -2.27 2.43
CA ALA A 50 16.76 -2.39 2.50
C ALA A 50 17.18 -3.73 3.11
N ASP A 51 16.54 -4.14 4.22
CA ASP A 51 16.78 -5.43 4.86
C ASP A 51 16.46 -6.59 3.90
N TRP A 52 15.29 -6.60 3.28
CA TRP A 52 14.85 -7.72 2.43
C TRP A 52 15.73 -7.90 1.18
N PHE A 53 16.20 -6.79 0.56
CA PHE A 53 17.15 -6.88 -0.54
C PHE A 53 18.57 -7.23 -0.04
N GLY A 54 19.00 -6.66 1.08
CA GLY A 54 20.30 -6.93 1.69
C GLY A 54 20.48 -8.39 2.13
N ASP A 55 19.42 -8.99 2.67
CA ASP A 55 19.38 -10.39 3.11
C ASP A 55 19.12 -11.38 1.94
N GLY A 56 18.89 -10.89 0.73
CA GLY A 56 18.61 -11.72 -0.45
C GLY A 56 17.21 -12.37 -0.44
N LEU A 57 16.28 -11.87 0.39
CA LEU A 57 14.86 -12.29 0.37
C LEU A 57 14.14 -11.76 -0.87
N LEU A 58 14.56 -10.60 -1.36
CA LEU A 58 14.10 -10.00 -2.61
C LEU A 58 15.28 -9.83 -3.57
N THR A 59 14.99 -9.89 -4.86
CA THR A 59 15.92 -9.62 -5.95
C THR A 59 15.29 -8.65 -6.94
N PRO A 60 16.10 -7.86 -7.70
CA PRO A 60 15.56 -6.98 -8.74
C PRO A 60 14.68 -7.72 -9.74
N GLY A 61 13.56 -7.10 -10.13
CA GLY A 61 12.58 -7.66 -11.04
C GLY A 61 11.48 -6.65 -11.38
N ASP A 62 10.35 -7.13 -11.90
CA ASP A 62 9.17 -6.30 -12.14
C ASP A 62 8.45 -6.00 -10.83
N VAL A 63 8.28 -4.72 -10.50
CA VAL A 63 7.68 -4.26 -9.25
C VAL A 63 6.45 -3.41 -9.51
N LEU A 64 5.40 -3.59 -8.70
CA LEU A 64 4.26 -2.70 -8.60
C LEU A 64 4.23 -2.09 -7.20
N GLU A 65 4.25 -0.76 -7.09
CA GLU A 65 3.97 -0.07 -5.82
C GLU A 65 2.54 0.46 -5.80
N LEU A 66 1.76 0.06 -4.78
CA LEU A 66 0.38 0.47 -4.55
C LEU A 66 0.32 1.60 -3.52
N GLY A 67 -0.22 2.77 -3.90
CA GLY A 67 -0.23 3.96 -3.06
C GLY A 67 1.17 4.53 -2.87
N CYS A 68 1.88 4.79 -3.98
CA CYS A 68 3.30 5.15 -3.96
C CYS A 68 3.61 6.53 -3.35
N GLY A 69 2.59 7.36 -3.10
CA GLY A 69 2.75 8.69 -2.57
C GLY A 69 3.71 9.53 -3.41
N HIS A 70 4.68 10.16 -2.78
CA HIS A 70 5.70 10.98 -3.45
C HIS A 70 6.91 10.16 -3.98
N GLY A 71 6.75 8.83 -4.12
CA GLY A 71 7.66 7.97 -4.87
C GLY A 71 8.97 7.59 -4.18
N ARG A 72 9.09 7.70 -2.85
CA ARG A 72 10.34 7.39 -2.14
C ARG A 72 10.79 5.94 -2.28
N ASN A 73 9.88 4.99 -2.15
CA ASN A 73 10.16 3.58 -2.31
C ASN A 73 10.26 3.18 -3.79
N ALA A 74 9.38 3.70 -4.67
CA ALA A 74 9.45 3.47 -6.11
C ALA A 74 10.81 3.86 -6.68
N THR A 75 11.31 5.05 -6.32
CA THR A 75 12.63 5.54 -6.75
C THR A 75 13.76 4.66 -6.21
N TYR A 76 13.69 4.26 -4.94
CA TYR A 76 14.67 3.38 -4.34
C TYR A 76 14.69 2.00 -5.00
N LEU A 77 13.54 1.39 -5.24
CA LEU A 77 13.42 0.09 -5.92
C LEU A 77 13.99 0.14 -7.35
N ALA A 78 13.72 1.24 -8.08
CA ALA A 78 14.28 1.42 -9.41
C ALA A 78 15.80 1.64 -9.38
N ASP A 79 16.35 2.32 -8.36
CA ASP A 79 17.80 2.46 -8.15
C ASP A 79 18.49 1.11 -7.86
N LEU A 80 17.76 0.17 -7.23
CA LEU A 80 18.22 -1.22 -7.06
C LEU A 80 18.15 -2.07 -8.34
N GLY A 81 17.68 -1.49 -9.47
CA GLY A 81 17.59 -2.17 -10.76
C GLY A 81 16.24 -2.84 -11.04
N CYS A 82 15.20 -2.53 -10.28
CA CYS A 82 13.85 -2.99 -10.57
C CYS A 82 13.20 -2.19 -11.71
N ALA A 83 12.33 -2.86 -12.49
CA ALA A 83 11.39 -2.20 -13.39
C ALA A 83 10.12 -1.87 -12.60
N VAL A 84 9.87 -0.58 -12.31
CA VAL A 84 8.84 -0.15 -11.37
C VAL A 84 7.65 0.50 -12.06
N ASP A 85 6.46 -0.09 -11.89
CA ASP A 85 5.16 0.56 -12.04
C ASP A 85 4.69 1.05 -10.67
N ALA A 86 4.21 2.29 -10.56
CA ALA A 86 3.79 2.88 -9.30
C ALA A 86 2.46 3.63 -9.46
N ILE A 87 1.54 3.41 -8.53
CA ILE A 87 0.17 3.94 -8.62
C ILE A 87 -0.16 4.73 -7.37
N ASP A 88 -0.77 5.89 -7.54
CA ASP A 88 -1.39 6.64 -6.45
C ASP A 88 -2.69 7.33 -6.93
N LEU A 89 -3.63 7.52 -6.02
CA LEU A 89 -4.89 8.21 -6.29
C LEU A 89 -4.69 9.72 -6.43
N SER A 90 -3.66 10.27 -5.77
CA SER A 90 -3.40 11.71 -5.72
C SER A 90 -2.54 12.17 -6.91
N ALA A 91 -3.08 13.11 -7.68
CA ALA A 91 -2.33 13.76 -8.75
C ALA A 91 -1.13 14.55 -8.21
N GLN A 92 -1.28 15.16 -7.03
CA GLN A 92 -0.20 15.89 -6.35
C GLN A 92 0.93 14.96 -5.89
N ALA A 93 0.59 13.76 -5.43
CA ALA A 93 1.57 12.73 -5.09
C ALA A 93 2.37 12.31 -6.33
N ILE A 94 1.68 11.97 -7.42
CA ILE A 94 2.30 11.56 -8.70
C ILE A 94 3.19 12.66 -9.27
N GLU A 95 2.77 13.92 -9.24
CA GLU A 95 3.61 15.04 -9.68
C GLU A 95 4.92 15.14 -8.87
N ARG A 96 4.84 14.98 -7.54
CA ARG A 96 6.03 14.95 -6.68
C ARG A 96 6.92 13.74 -6.95
N ALA A 97 6.32 12.56 -7.12
CA ALA A 97 7.03 11.32 -7.42
C ALA A 97 7.79 11.41 -8.75
N THR A 98 7.14 11.94 -9.79
CA THR A 98 7.75 12.14 -11.10
C THR A 98 8.94 13.09 -11.01
N ARG A 99 8.79 14.25 -10.36
CA ARG A 99 9.91 15.20 -10.15
C ARG A 99 11.08 14.59 -9.39
N ARG A 100 10.79 13.77 -8.37
CA ARG A 100 11.83 13.03 -7.61
C ARG A 100 12.62 12.11 -8.53
N ALA A 101 11.95 11.27 -9.30
CA ALA A 101 12.58 10.32 -10.21
C ALA A 101 13.41 11.04 -11.30
N GLU A 102 12.89 12.12 -11.89
CA GLU A 102 13.61 12.97 -12.85
C GLU A 102 14.88 13.57 -12.25
N GLN A 103 14.80 14.12 -11.02
CA GLN A 103 15.96 14.70 -10.33
C GLN A 103 17.03 13.67 -10.00
N ALA A 104 16.63 12.44 -9.72
CA ALA A 104 17.53 11.32 -9.48
C ALA A 104 18.06 10.69 -10.79
N GLY A 105 17.49 11.02 -11.97
CA GLY A 105 17.83 10.40 -13.23
C GLY A 105 17.36 8.94 -13.33
N ILE A 106 16.30 8.57 -12.61
CA ILE A 106 15.76 7.21 -12.47
C ILE A 106 14.42 7.11 -13.19
N ALA A 107 14.22 6.03 -13.94
CA ALA A 107 12.99 5.76 -14.67
C ALA A 107 12.00 4.96 -13.81
N VAL A 108 10.80 5.51 -13.60
CA VAL A 108 9.66 4.85 -12.95
C VAL A 108 8.40 5.15 -13.75
N SER A 109 7.52 4.16 -13.92
CA SER A 109 6.23 4.32 -14.59
C SER A 109 5.16 4.72 -13.57
N PHE A 110 4.89 6.03 -13.43
CA PHE A 110 3.88 6.53 -12.51
C PHE A 110 2.50 6.65 -13.18
N ARG A 111 1.44 6.25 -12.46
CA ARG A 111 0.05 6.38 -12.90
C ARG A 111 -0.82 6.96 -11.80
N CYS A 112 -1.61 8.00 -12.14
CA CYS A 112 -2.60 8.59 -11.25
C CYS A 112 -3.96 7.90 -11.45
N CYS A 113 -4.29 6.95 -10.60
CA CYS A 113 -5.59 6.26 -10.62
C CYS A 113 -5.83 5.53 -9.30
N SER A 114 -7.11 5.15 -9.07
CA SER A 114 -7.44 4.19 -8.01
C SER A 114 -6.78 2.84 -8.29
N ILE A 115 -6.27 2.19 -7.25
CA ILE A 115 -5.71 0.82 -7.37
C ILE A 115 -6.75 -0.19 -7.87
N PHE A 116 -8.06 0.06 -7.61
CA PHE A 116 -9.14 -0.81 -8.05
C PHE A 116 -9.56 -0.57 -9.51
N ASP A 117 -9.22 0.59 -10.08
CA ASP A 117 -9.50 0.95 -11.48
C ASP A 117 -8.28 0.76 -12.39
N ALA A 118 -7.13 0.39 -11.80
CA ALA A 118 -5.89 0.21 -12.53
C ALA A 118 -5.92 -1.06 -13.38
N GLU A 119 -5.65 -0.92 -14.68
CA GLU A 119 -5.36 -2.05 -15.54
C GLU A 119 -3.98 -2.62 -15.19
N LEU A 120 -3.96 -3.68 -14.39
CA LEU A 120 -2.74 -4.35 -13.97
C LEU A 120 -2.42 -5.53 -14.89
N ARG A 121 -1.14 -5.73 -15.16
CA ARG A 121 -0.65 -6.90 -15.88
C ARG A 121 -0.76 -8.14 -14.99
N GLU A 122 -1.62 -9.09 -15.37
CA GLU A 122 -1.82 -10.33 -14.60
C GLU A 122 -0.57 -11.20 -14.56
N GLY A 123 -0.23 -11.73 -13.38
CA GLY A 123 0.90 -12.64 -13.19
C GLY A 123 2.24 -12.12 -13.68
N SER A 124 2.47 -10.79 -13.57
CA SER A 124 3.61 -10.14 -14.19
C SER A 124 4.60 -9.53 -13.21
N TYR A 125 4.23 -9.38 -11.94
CA TYR A 125 5.10 -8.73 -10.97
C TYR A 125 5.83 -9.74 -10.07
N ASP A 126 7.14 -9.55 -9.89
CA ASP A 126 7.97 -10.30 -8.95
C ASP A 126 7.74 -9.81 -7.51
N LEU A 127 7.48 -8.51 -7.36
CA LEU A 127 7.13 -7.87 -6.09
C LEU A 127 5.94 -6.93 -6.28
N ILE A 128 4.96 -7.01 -5.38
CA ILE A 128 4.00 -5.94 -5.14
C ILE A 128 4.31 -5.36 -3.76
N TYR A 129 4.45 -4.05 -3.68
CA TYR A 129 4.79 -3.35 -2.45
C TYR A 129 3.72 -2.30 -2.10
N ASP A 130 3.37 -2.26 -0.82
CA ASP A 130 2.44 -1.29 -0.24
C ASP A 130 3.04 -0.72 1.04
N SER A 131 3.28 0.58 1.05
CA SER A 131 3.72 1.28 2.25
C SER A 131 2.69 2.31 2.69
N GLY A 132 1.63 1.82 3.33
CA GLY A 132 0.64 2.70 3.95
C GLY A 132 -0.67 2.87 3.20
N CYS A 133 -0.90 2.20 2.08
CA CYS A 133 -2.18 2.25 1.36
C CYS A 133 -3.24 1.34 2.01
N PHE A 134 -2.90 0.09 2.30
CA PHE A 134 -3.82 -0.93 2.79
C PHE A 134 -4.61 -0.54 4.03
N HIS A 135 -3.97 0.11 4.99
CA HIS A 135 -4.63 0.49 6.24
C HIS A 135 -5.59 1.68 6.11
N HIS A 136 -5.62 2.31 4.94
CA HIS A 136 -6.60 3.34 4.56
C HIS A 136 -7.74 2.79 3.72
N LEU A 137 -7.73 1.47 3.42
CA LEU A 137 -8.83 0.85 2.70
C LEU A 137 -9.99 0.51 3.64
N PRO A 138 -11.24 0.77 3.22
CA PRO A 138 -12.40 0.37 3.99
C PRO A 138 -12.53 -1.15 4.07
N PRO A 139 -13.19 -1.69 5.11
CA PRO A 139 -13.30 -3.12 5.34
C PRO A 139 -13.85 -3.93 4.16
N HIS A 140 -14.82 -3.39 3.45
CA HIS A 140 -15.45 -4.07 2.31
C HIS A 140 -14.53 -4.18 1.07
N ARG A 141 -13.46 -3.40 1.00
CA ARG A 141 -12.48 -3.43 -0.10
C ARG A 141 -11.29 -4.37 0.14
N ARG A 142 -11.14 -4.91 1.35
CA ARG A 142 -9.96 -5.75 1.70
C ARG A 142 -9.85 -7.02 0.86
N LEU A 143 -10.98 -7.70 0.61
CA LEU A 143 -10.95 -8.93 -0.18
C LEU A 143 -10.63 -8.64 -1.64
N ASP A 144 -11.19 -7.58 -2.22
CA ASP A 144 -10.87 -7.16 -3.59
C ASP A 144 -9.39 -6.78 -3.71
N TYR A 145 -8.81 -6.19 -2.66
CA TYR A 145 -7.38 -5.87 -2.60
C TYR A 145 -6.52 -7.14 -2.57
N VAL A 146 -6.85 -8.12 -1.73
CA VAL A 146 -6.13 -9.41 -1.68
C VAL A 146 -6.21 -10.13 -3.03
N GLU A 147 -7.38 -10.15 -3.67
CA GLU A 147 -7.58 -10.74 -5.00
C GLU A 147 -6.77 -10.00 -6.07
N LEU A 148 -6.71 -8.66 -6.02
CA LEU A 148 -5.91 -7.83 -6.92
C LEU A 148 -4.43 -8.19 -6.81
N VAL A 149 -3.88 -8.24 -5.61
CA VAL A 149 -2.49 -8.63 -5.34
C VAL A 149 -2.24 -10.06 -5.83
N ALA A 150 -3.13 -11.00 -5.51
CA ALA A 150 -3.01 -12.39 -5.93
C ALA A 150 -3.01 -12.54 -7.46
N ARG A 151 -3.84 -11.76 -8.17
CA ARG A 151 -3.94 -11.81 -9.63
C ARG A 151 -2.70 -11.21 -10.31
N ALA A 152 -2.18 -10.11 -9.81
CA ALA A 152 -1.08 -9.39 -10.44
C ALA A 152 0.31 -10.02 -10.20
N LEU A 153 0.53 -10.69 -9.05
CA LEU A 153 1.78 -11.37 -8.75
C LEU A 153 2.02 -12.59 -9.63
N LYS A 154 3.27 -12.79 -10.04
CA LYS A 154 3.77 -14.07 -10.58
C LYS A 154 3.59 -15.18 -9.55
N PRO A 155 3.44 -16.46 -9.95
CA PRO A 155 3.67 -17.57 -9.05
C PRO A 155 5.08 -17.51 -8.47
N GLY A 156 5.23 -17.61 -7.15
CA GLY A 156 6.51 -17.38 -6.45
C GLY A 156 6.88 -15.92 -6.22
N GLY A 157 6.06 -14.97 -6.71
CA GLY A 157 6.26 -13.54 -6.45
C GLY A 157 5.92 -13.15 -5.00
N ASN A 158 6.44 -12.03 -4.56
CA ASN A 158 6.35 -11.55 -3.19
C ASN A 158 5.39 -10.37 -3.04
N PHE A 159 4.71 -10.32 -1.90
CA PHE A 159 3.94 -9.17 -1.45
C PHE A 159 4.57 -8.59 -0.19
N GLY A 160 5.02 -7.34 -0.27
CA GLY A 160 5.53 -6.57 0.86
C GLY A 160 4.50 -5.54 1.33
N LEU A 161 4.21 -5.52 2.62
CA LEU A 161 3.22 -4.63 3.21
C LEU A 161 3.78 -3.93 4.45
N VAL A 162 3.68 -2.60 4.45
CA VAL A 162 3.83 -1.78 5.65
C VAL A 162 2.48 -1.19 6.02
N CYS A 163 1.97 -1.50 7.22
CA CYS A 163 0.67 -1.01 7.66
C CYS A 163 0.64 -0.76 9.18
N PHE A 164 -0.39 -0.05 9.64
CA PHE A 164 -0.55 0.26 11.05
C PHE A 164 -0.70 -1.00 11.92
N ARG A 165 0.07 -1.03 13.00
CA ARG A 165 -0.20 -1.81 14.20
C ARG A 165 -1.42 -1.22 14.93
N PRO A 166 -2.00 -1.94 15.91
CA PRO A 166 -3.12 -1.40 16.68
C PRO A 166 -2.83 -0.02 17.28
N GLU A 167 -1.58 0.21 17.69
CA GLU A 167 -1.13 1.47 18.32
C GLU A 167 -1.02 2.64 17.35
N GLY A 168 -0.87 2.37 16.04
CA GLY A 168 -0.79 3.38 14.98
C GLY A 168 -2.14 3.74 14.37
N GLY A 169 -3.14 2.88 14.53
CA GLY A 169 -4.45 3.03 13.90
C GLY A 169 -5.50 3.67 14.79
N SER A 170 -6.69 3.90 14.23
CA SER A 170 -7.84 4.51 14.91
C SER A 170 -8.43 3.68 16.06
N GLY A 171 -8.08 2.40 16.14
CA GLY A 171 -8.70 1.47 17.08
C GLY A 171 -10.15 1.08 16.77
N TYR A 172 -10.70 1.52 15.61
CA TYR A 172 -12.08 1.20 15.24
C TYR A 172 -12.21 -0.26 14.81
N THR A 173 -13.33 -0.88 15.20
CA THR A 173 -13.80 -2.13 14.61
C THR A 173 -14.38 -1.86 13.22
N ASP A 174 -14.52 -2.90 12.40
CA ASP A 174 -15.15 -2.79 11.08
C ASP A 174 -16.59 -2.22 11.17
N GLN A 175 -17.35 -2.60 12.18
CA GLN A 175 -18.67 -2.05 12.44
C GLN A 175 -18.61 -0.55 12.75
N GLN A 176 -17.69 -0.12 13.61
CA GLN A 176 -17.54 1.28 13.98
C GLN A 176 -17.11 2.17 12.82
N VAL A 177 -16.39 1.63 11.82
CA VAL A 177 -16.07 2.35 10.59
C VAL A 177 -17.34 2.81 9.89
N TYR A 178 -18.33 1.94 9.75
CA TYR A 178 -19.61 2.27 9.10
C TYR A 178 -20.52 3.12 9.98
N GLU A 179 -20.58 2.84 11.28
CA GLU A 179 -21.37 3.66 12.23
C GLU A 179 -20.87 5.11 12.29
N ARG A 180 -19.57 5.32 12.11
CA ARG A 180 -18.94 6.65 12.16
C ARG A 180 -18.73 7.27 10.79
N ALA A 181 -19.02 6.53 9.71
CA ALA A 181 -18.73 6.91 8.33
C ALA A 181 -17.28 7.40 8.15
N SER A 182 -16.32 6.76 8.82
CA SER A 182 -14.90 7.19 8.83
C SER A 182 -13.96 6.04 9.23
N LEU A 183 -12.75 6.05 8.65
CA LEU A 183 -11.64 5.18 9.07
C LEU A 183 -10.87 5.73 10.29
N GLY A 184 -11.16 6.97 10.71
CA GLY A 184 -10.45 7.62 11.83
C GLY A 184 -8.96 7.85 11.57
N GLY A 185 -8.56 8.05 10.30
CA GLY A 185 -7.18 8.24 9.89
C GLY A 185 -6.45 6.97 9.43
N GLY A 186 -7.06 5.79 9.61
CA GLY A 186 -6.51 4.50 9.18
C GLY A 186 -6.72 3.40 10.21
N LEU A 187 -6.78 2.16 9.77
CA LEU A 187 -7.11 1.00 10.59
C LEU A 187 -5.86 0.28 11.08
N GLY A 188 -5.80 -0.01 12.37
CA GLY A 188 -4.75 -0.82 12.97
C GLY A 188 -5.05 -2.32 12.87
N TYR A 189 -4.04 -3.12 12.59
CA TYR A 189 -4.14 -4.57 12.46
C TYR A 189 -3.31 -5.26 13.53
N SER A 190 -3.86 -6.29 14.18
CA SER A 190 -3.06 -7.22 14.97
C SER A 190 -2.30 -8.18 14.04
N ALA A 191 -1.20 -8.77 14.54
CA ALA A 191 -0.47 -9.79 13.78
C ALA A 191 -1.35 -10.98 13.38
N GLU A 192 -2.29 -11.36 14.23
CA GLU A 192 -3.26 -12.42 13.97
C GLU A 192 -4.19 -12.07 12.79
N ARG A 193 -4.73 -10.83 12.75
CA ARG A 193 -5.57 -10.36 11.63
C ARG A 193 -4.80 -10.33 10.32
N LEU A 194 -3.54 -9.88 10.33
CA LEU A 194 -2.71 -9.91 9.13
C LEU A 194 -2.44 -11.33 8.64
N ARG A 195 -2.14 -12.26 9.54
CA ARG A 195 -1.98 -13.67 9.19
C ARG A 195 -3.29 -14.27 8.64
N SER A 196 -4.42 -13.93 9.21
CA SER A 196 -5.73 -14.38 8.68
C SER A 196 -6.02 -13.92 7.24
N LEU A 197 -5.40 -12.82 6.80
CA LEU A 197 -5.54 -12.30 5.45
C LEU A 197 -4.46 -12.84 4.49
N TRP A 198 -3.23 -12.98 4.96
CA TRP A 198 -2.04 -13.17 4.12
C TRP A 198 -1.30 -14.50 4.35
N ASP A 199 -1.70 -15.31 5.34
CA ASP A 199 -1.12 -16.63 5.64
C ASP A 199 -2.13 -17.75 5.31
N GLN A 200 -2.71 -17.68 4.12
CA GLN A 200 -3.63 -18.67 3.56
C GLN A 200 -3.55 -18.65 2.03
N PRO A 201 -3.85 -19.77 1.36
CA PRO A 201 -3.74 -19.85 -0.09
C PRO A 201 -4.41 -18.67 -0.80
N PRO A 202 -3.74 -18.08 -1.83
CA PRO A 202 -2.48 -18.52 -2.41
C PRO A 202 -1.22 -17.97 -1.75
N PHE A 203 -1.29 -17.40 -0.55
CA PHE A 203 -0.15 -16.76 0.12
C PHE A 203 0.36 -17.56 1.31
N SER A 204 1.66 -17.41 1.59
CA SER A 204 2.35 -17.86 2.80
C SER A 204 3.19 -16.70 3.35
N VAL A 205 3.03 -16.37 4.63
CA VAL A 205 3.77 -15.30 5.28
C VAL A 205 5.19 -15.75 5.60
N CYS A 206 6.17 -15.14 4.95
CA CYS A 206 7.59 -15.40 5.18
C CYS A 206 8.08 -14.70 6.46
N THR A 207 7.72 -13.42 6.62
CA THR A 207 8.08 -12.62 7.81
C THR A 207 6.97 -11.64 8.15
N LEU A 208 6.75 -11.45 9.43
CA LEU A 208 5.87 -10.41 9.99
C LEU A 208 6.54 -9.89 11.26
N ARG A 209 7.02 -8.68 11.22
CA ARG A 209 7.69 -8.03 12.35
C ARG A 209 7.21 -6.60 12.55
N GLN A 210 7.41 -6.08 13.72
CA GLN A 210 7.37 -4.64 13.94
C GLN A 210 8.45 -3.97 13.10
N MET A 211 8.11 -2.85 12.46
CA MET A 211 9.09 -2.04 11.75
C MET A 211 10.11 -1.46 12.73
N ALA A 212 11.38 -1.45 12.36
CA ALA A 212 12.42 -0.90 13.21
C ALA A 212 12.37 0.64 13.19
N LYS A 213 12.21 1.24 14.35
CA LYS A 213 12.20 2.71 14.44
C LYS A 213 13.55 3.27 14.01
N GLN A 214 13.52 4.19 13.05
CA GLN A 214 14.70 4.86 12.50
C GLN A 214 14.78 6.30 12.99
N ASP A 215 16.00 6.88 12.92
CA ASP A 215 16.21 8.31 13.12
C ASP A 215 15.66 9.09 11.92
N ASP A 216 14.99 10.21 12.16
CA ASP A 216 14.42 11.07 11.11
C ASP A 216 15.47 11.65 10.13
N ARG A 217 16.76 11.47 10.42
CA ARG A 217 17.88 11.94 9.59
C ARG A 217 18.30 10.98 8.48
N GLY A 218 17.61 9.84 8.35
CA GLY A 218 17.91 8.83 7.34
C GLY A 218 19.02 7.86 7.75
N PRO A 219 19.46 6.92 6.87
CA PRO A 219 19.09 6.81 5.45
C PRO A 219 17.81 6.00 5.19
N TYR A 220 17.09 5.56 6.22
CA TYR A 220 15.87 4.77 6.07
C TYR A 220 14.74 5.33 6.91
N TYR A 221 13.50 5.01 6.49
CA TYR A 221 12.29 5.28 7.26
C TYR A 221 11.84 4.03 8.00
N GLY A 222 11.44 4.20 9.27
CA GLY A 222 10.84 3.16 10.07
C GLY A 222 10.19 3.73 11.33
N GLN A 223 9.01 3.20 11.67
CA GLN A 223 8.26 3.59 12.86
C GLN A 223 7.75 2.36 13.60
N ASP A 224 7.85 2.38 14.92
CA ASP A 224 7.51 1.24 15.79
C ASP A 224 6.00 0.95 15.90
N PHE A 225 5.15 1.87 15.41
CA PHE A 225 3.71 1.68 15.28
C PHE A 225 3.28 1.05 13.94
N LEU A 226 4.25 0.58 13.13
CA LEU A 226 4.03 -0.08 11.84
C LEU A 226 4.44 -1.55 11.89
N TRP A 227 3.73 -2.38 11.11
CA TRP A 227 4.16 -3.71 10.73
C TRP A 227 4.95 -3.66 9.42
N ALA A 228 5.93 -4.54 9.30
CA ALA A 228 6.53 -4.95 8.03
C ALA A 228 6.23 -6.45 7.81
N LEU A 229 5.46 -6.75 6.78
CA LEU A 229 5.07 -8.10 6.38
C LEU A 229 5.62 -8.41 4.99
N LEU A 230 6.21 -9.59 4.83
CA LEU A 230 6.54 -10.17 3.53
C LEU A 230 5.83 -11.50 3.40
N ALA A 231 5.06 -11.68 2.33
CA ALA A 231 4.40 -12.93 1.99
C ALA A 231 4.76 -13.33 0.56
N THR A 232 4.82 -14.63 0.29
CA THR A 232 5.06 -15.17 -1.05
C THR A 232 3.78 -15.80 -1.58
N LYS A 233 3.48 -15.55 -2.86
CA LYS A 233 2.43 -16.27 -3.57
C LYS A 233 2.93 -17.65 -3.95
N GLU A 234 2.22 -18.69 -3.53
CA GLU A 234 2.58 -20.06 -3.82
C GLU A 234 2.67 -20.33 -5.35
N PRO A 235 3.65 -21.13 -5.80
CA PRO A 235 3.66 -21.60 -7.16
C PRO A 235 2.35 -22.36 -7.48
N ARG A 236 1.85 -22.20 -8.70
CA ARG A 236 0.75 -23.05 -9.15
C ARG A 236 1.26 -24.50 -9.20
N GLY A 237 0.68 -25.38 -8.41
CA GLY A 237 0.91 -26.81 -8.47
C GLY A 237 0.49 -27.41 -9.82
#